data_9af542e047fada4212fadfa9eacaf512
#
_entry.id   9af542e047fada4212fadfa9eacaf512
#
_cell.length_a   1.000
_cell.length_b   1.000
_cell.length_c   1.000
_cell.angle_alpha   90.00
_cell.angle_beta   90.00
_cell.angle_gamma   90.00
#
_symmetry.space_group_name_H-M   'P 1'
#
loop_
_entity.id
_entity.type
_entity.pdbx_description
1 polymer ?
#
loop_
_entity_poly.entity_id
_entity_poly.type
_entity_poly.pdbx_seq_one_letter_code
_entity_poly.pdbx_strand_id
1 'polypeptide(L)'
;MSSRVSIVTGATGKIGKVVAEEIARQGKHLIIACRSLAKSKVLLGELKSAHPHSTIESIMLDLADKRSINKFAEIIEQKCYIVNELVCNA
;
A
#
# COMPACT_ATOMS: atom_id res chain seq x y z
N MET A 1 0.80 17.70 9.51
CA MET A 1 -0.06 16.75 10.24
C MET A 1 0.22 15.33 9.80
N SER A 2 0.25 14.41 10.75
CA SER A 2 0.44 13.00 10.45
C SER A 2 -0.83 12.39 9.87
N SER A 3 -0.72 11.60 8.83
CA SER A 3 -1.83 10.86 8.26
C SER A 3 -1.82 9.42 8.75
N ARG A 4 -2.98 8.91 9.10
CA ARG A 4 -3.13 7.49 9.43
C ARG A 4 -3.27 6.70 8.15
N VAL A 5 -2.48 5.66 8.01
CA VAL A 5 -2.46 4.87 6.78
C VAL A 5 -2.71 3.39 7.07
N SER A 6 -3.28 2.74 6.09
CA SER A 6 -3.42 1.29 6.06
C SER A 6 -2.46 0.76 5.01
N ILE A 7 -1.63 -0.20 5.38
CA ILE A 7 -0.62 -0.76 4.49
C ILE A 7 -0.99 -2.22 4.19
N VAL A 8 -1.03 -2.57 2.91
CA VAL A 8 -1.25 -3.95 2.46
C VAL A 8 -0.03 -4.41 1.69
N THR A 9 0.66 -5.41 2.21
CA THR A 9 1.78 -6.05 1.49
C THR A 9 1.23 -7.17 0.62
N GLY A 10 1.91 -7.46 -0.49
CA GLY A 10 1.44 -8.47 -1.43
C GLY A 10 0.11 -8.13 -2.07
N ALA A 11 -0.16 -6.84 -2.26
CA ALA A 11 -1.45 -6.35 -2.74
C ALA A 11 -1.79 -6.78 -4.17
N THR A 12 -0.79 -7.18 -4.95
CA THR A 12 -1.02 -7.66 -6.32
C THR A 12 -1.48 -9.12 -6.38
N GLY A 13 -1.39 -9.86 -5.27
CA GLY A 13 -1.94 -11.22 -5.18
C GLY A 13 -3.46 -11.19 -5.03
N LYS A 14 -4.10 -12.35 -5.22
CA LYS A 14 -5.57 -12.45 -5.18
C LYS A 14 -6.17 -11.95 -3.87
N ILE A 15 -5.65 -12.43 -2.75
CA ILE A 15 -6.18 -12.05 -1.43
C ILE A 15 -5.83 -10.59 -1.11
N GLY A 16 -4.57 -10.20 -1.39
CA GLY A 16 -4.12 -8.84 -1.14
C GLY A 16 -4.92 -7.81 -1.92
N LYS A 17 -5.29 -8.12 -3.16
CA LYS A 17 -6.12 -7.25 -3.99
C LYS A 17 -7.50 -7.04 -3.39
N VAL A 18 -8.12 -8.10 -2.90
CA VAL A 18 -9.44 -8.04 -2.27
C VAL A 18 -9.39 -7.18 -1.00
N VAL A 19 -8.37 -7.37 -0.18
CA VAL A 19 -8.19 -6.58 1.04
C VAL A 19 -7.94 -5.11 0.72
N ALA A 20 -7.08 -4.84 -0.26
CA ALA A 20 -6.78 -3.46 -0.68
C ALA A 20 -8.03 -2.75 -1.19
N GLU A 21 -8.82 -3.44 -1.98
CA GLU A 21 -10.07 -2.91 -2.51
C GLU A 21 -11.07 -2.58 -1.41
N GLU A 22 -11.20 -3.46 -0.41
CA GLU A 22 -12.08 -3.22 0.73
C GLU A 22 -11.65 -2.00 1.55
N ILE A 23 -10.35 -1.84 1.78
CA ILE A 23 -9.82 -0.66 2.49
C ILE A 23 -10.07 0.62 1.69
N ALA A 24 -9.83 0.58 0.38
CA ALA A 24 -10.08 1.72 -0.50
C ALA A 24 -11.56 2.09 -0.53
N ARG A 25 -12.43 1.09 -0.55
CA ARG A 25 -13.88 1.30 -0.53
C ARG A 25 -14.32 2.05 0.73
N GLN A 26 -13.64 1.85 1.85
CA GLN A 26 -13.91 2.54 3.10
C GLN A 26 -13.40 4.00 3.11
N GLY A 27 -12.75 4.44 2.05
CA GLY A 27 -12.22 5.80 1.95
C GLY A 27 -10.95 6.06 2.77
N LYS A 28 -10.29 5.02 3.23
CA LYS A 28 -9.06 5.15 4.02
C LYS A 28 -7.86 5.48 3.14
N HIS A 29 -6.83 6.07 3.75
CA HIS A 29 -5.55 6.29 3.09
C HIS A 29 -4.83 4.95 3.00
N LEU A 30 -4.72 4.41 1.80
CA LEU A 30 -4.18 3.08 1.53
C LEU A 30 -2.81 3.16 0.89
N ILE A 31 -1.87 2.37 1.41
CA ILE A 31 -0.58 2.17 0.78
C ILE A 31 -0.50 0.71 0.34
N ILE A 32 -0.37 0.51 -0.96
CA ILE A 32 -0.10 -0.82 -1.48
C ILE A 32 1.41 -1.00 -1.59
N ALA A 33 1.91 -2.00 -0.89
CA ALA A 33 3.34 -2.30 -0.85
C ALA A 33 3.60 -3.54 -1.70
N CYS A 34 4.27 -3.37 -2.81
CA CYS A 34 4.44 -4.42 -3.81
C CYS A 34 5.87 -4.51 -4.28
N ARG A 35 6.28 -5.74 -4.61
CA ARG A 35 7.61 -6.00 -5.16
C ARG A 35 7.72 -5.59 -6.63
N SER A 36 6.66 -5.76 -7.40
CA SER A 36 6.64 -5.45 -8.83
C SER A 36 6.04 -4.09 -9.10
N LEU A 37 6.82 -3.16 -9.66
CA LEU A 37 6.34 -1.83 -10.03
C LEU A 37 5.29 -1.90 -11.14
N ALA A 38 5.47 -2.78 -12.12
CA ALA A 38 4.54 -2.91 -13.24
C ALA A 38 3.15 -3.33 -12.77
N LYS A 39 3.07 -4.38 -11.95
CA LYS A 39 1.81 -4.86 -11.40
C LYS A 39 1.19 -3.84 -10.43
N SER A 40 2.03 -3.20 -9.65
CA SER A 40 1.62 -2.17 -8.70
C SER A 40 0.95 -0.99 -9.39
N LYS A 41 1.50 -0.53 -10.52
CA LYS A 41 0.92 0.57 -11.29
C LYS A 41 -0.45 0.23 -11.85
N VAL A 42 -0.63 -0.99 -12.34
CA VAL A 42 -1.93 -1.44 -12.85
C VAL A 42 -2.96 -1.44 -11.73
N LEU A 43 -2.62 -2.05 -10.60
CA LEU A 43 -3.52 -2.10 -9.45
C LEU A 43 -3.84 -0.71 -8.91
N LEU A 44 -2.84 0.16 -8.83
CA LEU A 44 -3.03 1.54 -8.37
C LEU A 44 -4.03 2.28 -9.24
N GLY A 45 -3.89 2.15 -10.57
CA GLY A 45 -4.81 2.76 -11.52
C GLY A 45 -6.24 2.26 -11.36
N GLU A 46 -6.41 0.95 -11.20
CA GLU A 46 -7.71 0.34 -10.98
C GLU A 46 -8.37 0.84 -9.69
N LEU A 47 -7.61 0.86 -8.59
CA LEU A 47 -8.11 1.30 -7.30
C LEU A 47 -8.48 2.78 -7.29
N LYS A 48 -7.65 3.62 -7.88
CA LYS A 48 -7.94 5.07 -7.96
C LYS A 48 -9.18 5.35 -8.79
N SER A 49 -9.33 4.62 -9.88
CA SER A 49 -10.48 4.76 -10.77
C SER A 49 -11.79 4.34 -10.09
N ALA A 50 -11.75 3.24 -9.34
CA ALA A 50 -12.92 2.71 -8.65
C ALA A 50 -13.25 3.47 -7.36
N HIS A 51 -12.25 4.06 -6.71
CA HIS A 51 -12.40 4.70 -5.41
C HIS A 51 -11.77 6.11 -5.39
N PRO A 52 -12.34 7.07 -6.14
CA PRO A 52 -11.73 8.40 -6.29
C PRO A 52 -11.66 9.22 -5.01
N HIS A 53 -12.43 8.85 -3.99
CA HIS A 53 -12.42 9.55 -2.70
C HIS A 53 -11.32 9.05 -1.75
N SER A 54 -10.69 7.94 -2.09
CA SER A 54 -9.65 7.36 -1.26
C SER A 54 -8.28 7.87 -1.70
N THR A 55 -7.38 8.11 -0.75
CA THR A 55 -6.00 8.44 -1.06
C THR A 55 -5.22 7.12 -1.14
N ILE A 56 -4.66 6.83 -2.30
CA ILE A 56 -3.98 5.56 -2.54
C ILE A 56 -2.59 5.81 -3.10
N GLU A 57 -1.60 5.17 -2.51
CA GLU A 57 -0.21 5.25 -2.93
C GLU A 57 0.36 3.85 -3.12
N SER A 58 1.35 3.76 -3.99
CA SER A 58 2.11 2.53 -4.20
C SER A 58 3.55 2.79 -3.77
N ILE A 59 4.08 1.95 -2.91
CA ILE A 59 5.48 2.03 -2.49
C ILE A 59 6.09 0.65 -2.64
N MET A 60 7.30 0.60 -3.23
CA MET A 60 7.99 -0.67 -3.44
C MET A 60 8.39 -1.29 -2.10
N LEU A 61 8.14 -2.59 -1.97
CA LEU A 61 8.58 -3.36 -0.82
C LEU A 61 8.82 -4.81 -1.24
N ASP A 62 10.08 -5.23 -1.08
CA ASP A 62 10.46 -6.63 -1.25
C ASP A 62 10.85 -7.16 0.14
N LEU A 63 10.00 -8.02 0.71
CA LEU A 63 10.23 -8.56 2.06
C LEU A 63 11.44 -9.50 2.13
N ALA A 64 11.93 -9.97 1.00
CA ALA A 64 13.14 -10.79 0.94
C ALA A 64 14.43 -9.97 0.93
N ASP A 65 14.32 -8.64 0.74
CA ASP A 65 15.46 -7.75 0.66
C ASP A 65 15.47 -6.76 1.82
N LYS A 66 16.40 -6.93 2.72
CA LYS A 66 16.54 -6.07 3.92
C LYS A 66 16.69 -4.59 3.59
N ARG A 67 17.38 -4.27 2.49
CA ARG A 67 17.55 -2.88 2.07
C ARG A 67 16.22 -2.27 1.62
N SER A 68 15.38 -3.08 0.96
CA SER A 68 14.05 -2.65 0.55
C SER A 68 13.16 -2.37 1.76
N ILE A 69 13.24 -3.22 2.78
CA ILE A 69 12.49 -3.04 4.03
C ILE A 69 12.91 -1.74 4.72
N ASN A 70 14.21 -1.51 4.83
CA ASN A 70 14.73 -0.30 5.46
C ASN A 70 14.32 0.96 4.71
N LYS A 71 14.37 0.91 3.38
CA LYS A 71 13.97 2.04 2.55
C LYS A 71 12.48 2.33 2.68
N PHE A 72 11.66 1.30 2.70
CA PHE A 72 10.22 1.44 2.91
C PHE A 72 9.94 2.13 4.26
N ALA A 73 10.60 1.67 5.31
CA ALA A 73 10.45 2.26 6.64
C ALA A 73 10.84 3.73 6.66
N GLU A 74 11.94 4.09 5.98
CA GLU A 74 12.38 5.48 5.86
C GLU A 74 11.34 6.35 5.16
N ILE A 75 10.74 5.84 4.09
CA ILE A 75 9.72 6.59 3.35
C ILE A 75 8.51 6.86 4.24
N ILE A 76 8.05 5.85 4.97
CA ILE A 76 6.92 6.00 5.88
C ILE A 76 7.23 7.02 6.98
N GLU A 77 8.45 6.98 7.52
CA GLU A 77 8.90 7.91 8.54
C GLU A 77 9.01 9.34 8.02
N GLN A 78 9.60 9.53 6.84
CA GLN A 78 9.74 10.85 6.21
C GLN A 78 8.40 11.50 5.90
N LYS A 79 7.41 10.71 5.54
CA LYS A 79 6.05 11.21 5.27
C LYS A 79 5.25 11.44 6.54
N CYS A 80 5.82 11.13 7.69
CA CYS A 80 5.17 11.25 9.00
C CYS A 80 3.84 10.50 9.08
N TYR A 81 3.77 9.35 8.41
CA TYR A 81 2.58 8.51 8.44
C TYR A 81 2.51 7.71 9.74
N ILE A 82 1.30 7.59 10.26
CA ILE A 82 1.02 6.71 11.39
C ILE A 82 0.37 5.45 10.82
N VAL A 83 1.01 4.31 11.01
CA VAL A 83 0.47 3.04 10.52
C VAL A 83 -0.67 2.60 11.43
N ASN A 84 -1.87 2.65 10.90
CA ASN A 84 -3.09 2.31 11.63
C ASN A 84 -3.39 0.81 11.54
N GLU A 85 -3.12 0.23 10.37
CA GLU A 85 -3.24 -1.21 10.17
C GLU A 85 -2.22 -1.68 9.14
N LEU A 86 -1.72 -2.88 9.35
CA LEU A 86 -0.75 -3.50 8.47
C LEU A 86 -1.23 -4.92 8.16
N VAL A 87 -1.56 -5.17 6.91
CA VAL A 87 -1.98 -6.48 6.44
C VAL A 87 -0.82 -7.09 5.66
N CYS A 88 -0.22 -8.12 6.26
CA CYS A 88 0.87 -8.85 5.62
C CYS A 88 0.30 -10.04 4.87
N ASN A 89 0.44 -10.00 3.55
CA ASN A 89 -0.10 -11.02 2.67
C ASN A 89 0.99 -11.39 1.67
N ALA A 90 1.77 -12.35 2.03
CA ALA A 90 2.91 -12.78 1.23
C ALA A 90 2.52 -13.89 0.25
#